data_aa62ac5e715e56ca59baf550491b0770
#
_entry.id   aa62ac5e715e56ca59baf550491b0770
#
_cell.length_a   1.000
_cell.length_b   1.000
_cell.length_c   1.000
_cell.angle_alpha   90.00
_cell.angle_beta   90.00
_cell.angle_gamma   90.00
#
_symmetry.space_group_name_H-M   'P 1'
#
loop_
_entity.id
_entity.type
_entity.pdbx_description
1 polymer ?
#
loop_
_entity_poly.entity_id
_entity_poly.type
_entity_poly.pdbx_seq_one_letter_code
_entity_poly.pdbx_strand_id
1 'polypeptide(L)'
;MGYIKMKQSTKGTINEKRAIIYFLKKGCVVCKNVEQHGPYDISVTHPEGATELLDVKTYIKRKRDGYPIHRSLNALQKKLGVKLFYIDEDMEGHYHPPKGITFTEIKQEKWINGYKKWKAEHDHSKI
;
A
#
# COMPACT_ATOMS: atom_id res chain seq x y z
N MET A 1 5.63 -32.71 -0.07
CA MET A 1 6.20 -31.53 -0.72
C MET A 1 6.61 -30.50 0.30
N GLY A 2 7.84 -30.05 0.24
CA GLY A 2 8.34 -29.05 1.16
C GLY A 2 7.78 -27.66 0.89
N TYR A 3 7.67 -26.89 1.93
CA TYR A 3 7.36 -25.46 1.84
C TYR A 3 8.55 -24.74 1.23
N ILE A 4 8.32 -24.02 0.14
CA ILE A 4 9.33 -23.11 -0.40
C ILE A 4 9.07 -21.74 0.20
N LYS A 5 9.98 -21.30 1.07
CA LYS A 5 9.91 -19.96 1.64
C LYS A 5 10.18 -18.92 0.54
N MET A 6 9.21 -18.05 0.32
CA MET A 6 9.32 -17.00 -0.69
C MET A 6 10.29 -15.92 -0.25
N LYS A 7 11.20 -15.51 -1.16
CA LYS A 7 12.12 -14.39 -0.90
C LYS A 7 11.36 -13.08 -0.78
N GLN A 8 11.91 -12.13 -0.03
CA GLN A 8 11.32 -10.79 0.12
C GLN A 8 11.19 -10.07 -1.22
N SER A 9 12.17 -10.20 -2.09
CA SER A 9 12.12 -9.62 -3.44
C SER A 9 10.96 -10.18 -4.26
N THR A 10 10.68 -11.48 -4.13
CA THR A 10 9.55 -12.13 -4.82
C THR A 10 8.21 -11.62 -4.26
N LYS A 11 8.10 -11.48 -2.95
CA LYS A 11 6.90 -10.92 -2.32
C LYS A 11 6.64 -9.49 -2.80
N GLY A 12 7.68 -8.67 -2.89
CA GLY A 12 7.58 -7.32 -3.42
C GLY A 12 7.08 -7.29 -4.86
N THR A 13 7.62 -8.17 -5.71
CA THR A 13 7.19 -8.29 -7.11
C THR A 13 5.72 -8.71 -7.20
N ILE A 14 5.29 -9.67 -6.40
CA ILE A 14 3.90 -10.12 -6.38
C ILE A 14 2.97 -8.97 -5.97
N ASN A 15 3.32 -8.23 -4.93
CA ASN A 15 2.49 -7.12 -4.45
C ASN A 15 2.45 -5.96 -5.44
N GLU A 16 3.54 -5.70 -6.15
CA GLU A 16 3.52 -4.73 -7.24
C GLU A 16 2.52 -5.12 -8.32
N LYS A 17 2.50 -6.40 -8.70
CA LYS A 17 1.51 -6.92 -9.67
C LYS A 17 0.09 -6.85 -9.13
N ARG A 18 -0.12 -7.11 -7.84
CA ARG A 18 -1.43 -6.95 -7.20
C ARG A 18 -1.91 -5.51 -7.27
N ALA A 19 -1.03 -4.56 -7.03
CA ALA A 19 -1.36 -3.13 -7.14
C ALA A 19 -1.75 -2.77 -8.58
N ILE A 20 -1.03 -3.27 -9.57
CA ILE A 20 -1.37 -3.06 -10.98
C ILE A 20 -2.77 -3.58 -11.27
N ILE A 21 -3.07 -4.81 -10.87
CA ILE A 21 -4.39 -5.41 -11.07
C ILE A 21 -5.48 -4.60 -10.35
N TYR A 22 -5.19 -4.18 -9.13
CA TYR A 22 -6.10 -3.37 -8.32
C TYR A 22 -6.56 -2.12 -9.07
N PHE A 23 -5.63 -1.37 -9.66
CA PHE A 23 -5.95 -0.15 -10.39
C PHE A 23 -6.55 -0.41 -11.77
N LEU A 24 -6.10 -1.47 -12.46
CA LEU A 24 -6.71 -1.85 -13.74
C LEU A 24 -8.20 -2.18 -13.59
N LYS A 25 -8.57 -2.86 -12.51
CA LYS A 25 -9.98 -3.17 -12.23
C LYS A 25 -10.82 -1.92 -11.98
N LYS A 26 -10.20 -0.81 -11.61
CA LYS A 26 -10.87 0.48 -11.41
C LYS A 26 -10.93 1.33 -12.66
N GLY A 27 -10.46 0.82 -13.78
CA GLY A 27 -10.45 1.54 -15.05
C GLY A 27 -9.30 2.51 -15.21
N CYS A 28 -8.26 2.39 -14.39
CA CYS A 28 -7.07 3.24 -14.49
C CYS A 28 -6.13 2.75 -15.58
N VAL A 29 -5.35 3.66 -16.15
CA VAL A 29 -4.19 3.32 -16.97
C VAL A 29 -2.99 3.21 -16.04
N VAL A 30 -2.31 2.06 -16.06
CA VAL A 30 -1.18 1.79 -15.19
C VAL A 30 0.08 1.61 -16.02
N CYS A 31 1.13 2.34 -15.68
CA CYS A 31 2.45 2.21 -16.29
C CYS A 31 3.46 1.79 -15.25
N LYS A 32 4.22 0.74 -15.52
CA LYS A 32 5.30 0.29 -14.65
C LYS A 32 6.55 1.08 -14.95
N ASN A 33 7.25 1.54 -13.89
CA ASN A 33 8.57 2.13 -14.05
C ASN A 33 9.57 1.05 -14.46
N VAL A 34 10.25 1.27 -15.56
CA VAL A 34 11.24 0.31 -16.07
C VAL A 34 12.52 0.31 -15.25
N GLU A 35 12.80 1.38 -14.50
CA GLU A 35 13.95 1.50 -13.64
C GLU A 35 13.69 0.82 -12.30
N GLN A 36 14.38 -0.27 -12.04
CA GLN A 36 14.14 -1.14 -10.89
C GLN A 36 14.33 -0.42 -9.54
N HIS A 37 15.25 0.53 -9.46
CA HIS A 37 15.54 1.30 -8.26
C HIS A 37 15.09 2.76 -8.36
N GLY A 38 14.13 3.01 -9.23
CA GLY A 38 13.58 4.35 -9.38
C GLY A 38 12.76 4.81 -8.18
N PRO A 39 12.41 6.10 -8.13
CA PRO A 39 11.72 6.67 -6.97
C PRO A 39 10.26 6.23 -6.82
N TYR A 40 9.68 5.61 -7.82
CA TYR A 40 8.32 5.04 -7.75
C TYR A 40 8.26 3.74 -8.55
N ASP A 41 7.28 2.90 -8.24
CA ASP A 41 7.10 1.61 -8.90
C ASP A 41 6.17 1.70 -10.12
N ILE A 42 5.07 2.40 -9.98
CA ILE A 42 4.05 2.52 -11.01
C ILE A 42 3.51 3.95 -11.06
N SER A 43 3.02 4.34 -12.23
CA SER A 43 2.16 5.51 -12.37
C SER A 43 0.74 5.05 -12.68
N VAL A 44 -0.22 5.73 -12.09
CA VAL A 44 -1.64 5.39 -12.24
C VAL A 44 -2.38 6.62 -12.71
N THR A 45 -2.99 6.54 -13.89
CA THR A 45 -3.83 7.60 -14.40
C THR A 45 -5.29 7.18 -14.24
N HIS A 46 -6.02 7.93 -13.45
CA HIS A 46 -7.43 7.67 -13.17
C HIS A 46 -8.32 8.08 -14.36
N PRO A 47 -9.54 7.51 -14.47
CA PRO A 47 -10.44 7.85 -15.59
C PRO A 47 -10.72 9.34 -15.72
N GLU A 48 -10.73 10.08 -14.64
CA GLU A 48 -10.92 11.53 -14.65
C GLU A 48 -9.68 12.34 -15.07
N GLY A 49 -8.56 11.66 -15.31
CA GLY A 49 -7.33 12.26 -15.84
C GLY A 49 -6.22 12.53 -14.83
N ALA A 50 -6.47 12.41 -13.54
CA ALA A 50 -5.44 12.60 -12.52
C ALA A 50 -4.42 11.45 -12.56
N THR A 51 -3.12 11.79 -12.51
CA THR A 51 -2.04 10.81 -12.48
C THR A 51 -1.35 10.83 -11.12
N GLU A 52 -1.10 9.65 -10.58
CA GLU A 52 -0.38 9.45 -9.32
C GLU A 52 0.87 8.62 -9.56
N LEU A 53 1.94 8.94 -8.84
CA LEU A 53 3.15 8.13 -8.78
C LEU A 53 3.14 7.36 -7.47
N LEU A 54 3.24 6.04 -7.54
CA LEU A 54 3.07 5.18 -6.36
C LEU A 54 4.29 4.32 -6.09
N ASP A 55 4.69 4.29 -4.83
CA ASP A 55 5.63 3.33 -4.28
C ASP A 55 4.81 2.25 -3.57
N VAL A 56 4.81 1.04 -4.14
CA VAL A 56 3.98 -0.07 -3.65
C VAL A 56 4.70 -0.77 -2.51
N LYS A 57 4.01 -0.92 -1.39
CA LYS A 57 4.53 -1.62 -0.22
C LYS A 57 3.59 -2.73 0.21
N THR A 58 4.17 -3.80 0.74
CA THR A 58 3.39 -4.85 1.37
C THR A 58 2.80 -4.34 2.68
N TYR A 59 1.51 -4.53 2.87
CA TYR A 59 0.88 -4.25 4.15
C TYR A 59 1.27 -5.33 5.15
N ILE A 60 1.98 -4.96 6.19
CA ILE A 60 2.47 -5.87 7.22
C ILE A 60 2.10 -5.33 8.59
N LYS A 61 1.55 -6.21 9.43
CA LYS A 61 1.33 -5.93 10.85
C LYS A 61 2.48 -6.54 11.65
N ARG A 62 2.94 -5.81 12.68
CA ARG A 62 3.92 -6.37 13.61
C ARG A 62 3.30 -7.50 14.39
N LYS A 63 4.02 -8.62 14.48
CA LYS A 63 3.55 -9.79 15.22
C LYS A 63 3.33 -9.51 16.70
N ARG A 64 4.15 -8.60 17.27
CA ARG A 64 4.16 -8.30 18.70
C ARG A 64 2.87 -7.66 19.19
N ASP A 65 2.27 -6.75 18.41
CA ASP A 65 1.16 -5.91 18.85
C ASP A 65 0.06 -5.71 17.81
N GLY A 66 0.22 -6.25 16.62
CA GLY A 66 -0.75 -6.12 15.54
C GLY A 66 -0.79 -4.77 14.85
N TYR A 67 0.13 -3.84 15.20
CA TYR A 67 0.19 -2.54 14.53
C TYR A 67 0.77 -2.66 13.14
N PRO A 68 0.26 -1.88 12.17
CA PRO A 68 0.86 -1.86 10.85
C PRO A 68 2.25 -1.25 10.89
N ILE A 69 3.14 -1.80 10.04
CA ILE A 69 4.47 -1.24 9.85
C ILE A 69 4.35 -0.07 8.88
N HIS A 70 4.74 1.11 9.34
CA HIS A 70 4.78 2.32 8.51
C HIS A 70 6.07 2.39 7.74
N ARG A 71 5.98 2.85 6.49
CA ARG A 71 7.13 3.19 5.67
C ARG A 71 7.17 4.70 5.49
N SER A 72 8.36 5.22 5.17
CA SER A 72 8.54 6.65 4.93
C SER A 72 9.04 6.87 3.52
N LEU A 73 8.62 7.98 2.93
CA LEU A 73 9.15 8.43 1.65
C LEU A 73 10.49 9.15 1.88
N ASN A 74 11.44 8.97 0.97
CA ASN A 74 12.68 9.74 1.00
C ASN A 74 12.47 11.15 0.41
N ALA A 75 13.51 11.98 0.47
CA ALA A 75 13.41 13.38 0.03
C ALA A 75 13.05 13.50 -1.46
N LEU A 76 13.63 12.66 -2.31
CA LEU A 76 13.34 12.69 -3.75
C LEU A 76 11.88 12.30 -4.03
N GLN A 77 11.40 11.26 -3.37
CA GLN A 77 10.01 10.81 -3.51
C GLN A 77 9.03 11.92 -3.09
N LYS A 78 9.31 12.59 -1.98
CA LYS A 78 8.48 13.71 -1.51
C LYS A 78 8.47 14.84 -2.53
N LYS A 79 9.63 15.19 -3.08
CA LYS A 79 9.76 16.22 -4.11
C LYS A 79 8.95 15.91 -5.36
N LEU A 80 8.91 14.65 -5.76
CA LEU A 80 8.17 14.20 -6.95
C LEU A 80 6.69 13.98 -6.70
N GLY A 81 6.24 14.07 -5.45
CA GLY A 81 4.85 13.82 -5.10
C GLY A 81 4.46 12.35 -5.10
N VAL A 82 5.44 11.46 -4.89
CA VAL A 82 5.19 10.03 -4.79
C VAL A 82 4.36 9.72 -3.56
N LYS A 83 3.42 8.80 -3.68
CA LYS A 83 2.59 8.33 -2.57
C LYS A 83 2.91 6.87 -2.27
N LEU A 84 2.83 6.50 -1.02
CA LEU A 84 2.90 5.09 -0.62
C LEU A 84 1.54 4.44 -0.84
N PHE A 85 1.55 3.26 -1.45
CA PHE A 85 0.36 2.45 -1.62
C PHE A 85 0.59 1.08 -1.02
N TYR A 86 -0.22 0.72 -0.05
CA TYR A 86 -0.12 -0.57 0.64
C TYR A 86 -1.14 -1.54 0.06
N ILE A 87 -0.70 -2.77 -0.19
CA ILE A 87 -1.58 -3.82 -0.67
C ILE A 87 -1.24 -5.14 0.02
N ASP A 88 -2.24 -5.96 0.26
CA ASP A 88 -2.10 -7.27 0.87
C ASP A 88 -2.53 -8.39 -0.08
N GLU A 89 -2.40 -9.62 0.39
CA GLU A 89 -2.76 -10.82 -0.39
C GLU A 89 -4.26 -10.95 -0.64
N ASP A 90 -5.10 -10.24 0.10
CA ASP A 90 -6.55 -10.20 -0.10
C ASP A 90 -6.96 -9.13 -1.12
N MET A 91 -5.99 -8.55 -1.82
CA MET A 91 -6.20 -7.47 -2.79
C MET A 91 -6.82 -6.21 -2.19
N GLU A 92 -6.65 -6.00 -0.89
CA GLU A 92 -7.06 -4.78 -0.23
C GLU A 92 -5.93 -3.75 -0.29
N GLY A 93 -6.23 -2.60 -0.89
CA GLY A 93 -5.27 -1.52 -1.08
C GLY A 93 -5.67 -0.25 -0.35
N HIS A 94 -4.67 0.46 0.17
CA HIS A 94 -4.88 1.76 0.82
C HIS A 94 -3.59 2.57 0.83
N TYR A 95 -3.75 3.90 0.81
CA TYR A 95 -2.60 4.81 0.72
C TYR A 95 -1.83 4.95 2.02
N HIS A 96 -2.50 4.84 3.15
CA HIS A 96 -1.87 4.95 4.46
C HIS A 96 -2.46 3.97 5.43
N PRO A 97 -1.65 3.43 6.37
CA PRO A 97 -2.21 2.87 7.58
C PRO A 97 -2.90 3.98 8.39
N PRO A 98 -3.79 3.63 9.32
CA PRO A 98 -4.52 4.64 10.09
C PRO A 98 -3.58 5.60 10.80
N LYS A 99 -3.90 6.91 10.71
CA LYS A 99 -3.18 7.96 11.44
C LYS A 99 -3.90 8.28 12.75
N GLY A 100 -3.15 8.82 13.72
CA GLY A 100 -3.70 9.26 14.99
C GLY A 100 -3.90 8.15 16.00
N ILE A 101 -3.48 6.95 15.68
CA ILE A 101 -3.54 5.82 16.60
C ILE A 101 -2.20 5.76 17.33
N THR A 102 -2.19 6.16 18.58
CA THR A 102 -0.99 6.10 19.39
C THR A 102 -0.92 4.81 20.18
N PHE A 103 0.29 4.29 20.27
CA PHE A 103 0.61 3.01 20.87
C PHE A 103 0.18 2.89 22.34
N THR A 104 0.25 4.00 23.08
CA THR A 104 0.00 4.05 24.51
C THR A 104 -1.47 4.09 24.89
N GLU A 105 -2.34 4.41 23.95
CA GLU A 105 -3.75 4.67 24.24
C GLU A 105 -4.68 3.55 23.87
N ILE A 106 -4.18 2.52 23.15
CA ILE A 106 -5.08 1.60 22.46
C ILE A 106 -4.73 0.15 22.76
N LYS A 107 -5.66 -0.53 23.38
CA LYS A 107 -5.70 -1.98 23.36
C LYS A 107 -5.94 -2.42 21.92
N GLN A 108 -5.39 -3.56 21.53
CA GLN A 108 -5.46 -4.11 20.17
C GLN A 108 -6.87 -4.06 19.57
N GLU A 109 -7.87 -4.31 20.38
CA GLU A 109 -9.28 -4.28 19.99
C GLU A 109 -9.74 -2.89 19.54
N LYS A 110 -9.38 -1.86 20.28
CA LYS A 110 -9.69 -0.47 19.92
C LYS A 110 -8.98 -0.06 18.64
N TRP A 111 -7.76 -0.53 18.45
CA TRP A 111 -7.01 -0.26 17.23
C TRP A 111 -7.72 -0.85 16.00
N ILE A 112 -8.15 -2.11 16.08
CA ILE A 112 -8.87 -2.78 14.98
C ILE A 112 -10.11 -1.99 14.60
N ASN A 113 -10.88 -1.53 15.58
CA ASN A 113 -12.09 -0.73 15.34
C ASN A 113 -11.76 0.62 14.70
N GLY A 114 -10.71 1.28 15.18
CA GLY A 114 -10.23 2.53 14.58
C GLY A 114 -9.76 2.36 13.14
N TYR A 115 -9.03 1.28 12.87
CA TYR A 115 -8.60 0.96 11.52
C TYR A 115 -9.77 0.70 10.58
N LYS A 116 -10.74 -0.07 11.00
CA LYS A 116 -11.94 -0.36 10.20
C LYS A 116 -12.70 0.92 9.87
N LYS A 117 -12.84 1.80 10.85
CA LYS A 117 -13.49 3.10 10.64
C LYS A 117 -12.71 3.96 9.65
N TRP A 118 -11.41 4.09 9.86
CA TRP A 118 -10.54 4.85 8.97
C TRP A 118 -10.60 4.31 7.54
N LYS A 119 -10.51 2.99 7.39
CA LYS A 119 -10.58 2.33 6.09
C LYS A 119 -11.89 2.61 5.38
N ALA A 120 -13.01 2.57 6.10
CA ALA A 120 -14.32 2.87 5.52
C ALA A 120 -14.41 4.31 4.99
N GLU A 121 -13.75 5.26 5.68
CA GLU A 121 -13.72 6.68 5.28
C GLU A 121 -12.75 6.96 4.13
N HIS A 122 -11.68 6.17 4.00
CA HIS A 122 -10.57 6.43 3.07
C HIS A 122 -10.38 5.30 2.04
N ASP A 123 -11.34 4.42 1.90
CA ASP A 123 -11.23 3.27 1.01
C ASP A 123 -11.53 3.66 -0.42
N HIS A 124 -10.49 3.85 -1.21
CA HIS A 124 -10.61 4.18 -2.64
C HIS A 124 -11.16 3.01 -3.48
N SER A 125 -11.29 1.82 -2.91
CA SER A 125 -11.87 0.68 -3.62
C SER A 125 -13.36 0.84 -3.88
N LYS A 126 -14.02 1.77 -3.20
CA LYS A 126 -15.46 2.05 -3.33
C LYS A 126 -15.80 3.15 -4.33
N ILE A 127 -14.82 3.69 -5.00
CA ILE A 127 -15.03 4.72 -6.03
C ILE A 127 -15.60 4.07 -7.28
#